data_5a70d448e4a545a8c4538b5105c3d816
#
_entry.id   5a70d448e4a545a8c4538b5105c3d816
#
_cell.length_a   1.000
_cell.length_b   1.000
_cell.length_c   1.000
_cell.angle_alpha   90.00
_cell.angle_beta   90.00
_cell.angle_gamma   90.00
#
_symmetry.space_group_name_H-M   'P 1'
#
loop_
_entity.id
_entity.type
_entity.pdbx_description
1 polymer ?
#
loop_
_entity_poly.entity_id
_entity_poly.type
_entity_poly.pdbx_seq_one_letter_code
_entity_poly.pdbx_strand_id
1 'polypeptide(L)'
;MTLYAARHIFLLGMMGCGKTATGKALSDLLGYALADTDALIEQYAQQTIAQLFAQGGEGYFRHIEAAWLRYLQSLPYPIVVATGGGTPCFFDNIAQINRPVDSRSIYLAVPPDRLSQRLWSERQHRPLLQDLHTPAALEAWIAHKIAEREPYYCQATHIIYPLPHHSPADIARYIADKLL
;
A
#
# COMPACT_ATOMS: atom_id res chain seq x y z
N MET A 1 20.38 -23.53 -6.76
CA MET A 1 19.11 -22.81 -7.02
C MET A 1 19.43 -21.30 -6.90
N THR A 2 19.53 -20.62 -8.02
CA THR A 2 19.76 -19.15 -8.01
C THR A 2 18.49 -18.53 -7.45
N LEU A 3 18.53 -18.02 -6.23
CA LEU A 3 17.47 -17.20 -5.67
C LEU A 3 17.39 -15.95 -6.57
N TYR A 4 16.38 -15.87 -7.41
CA TYR A 4 16.10 -14.64 -8.14
C TYR A 4 15.73 -13.59 -7.09
N ALA A 5 16.61 -12.60 -6.93
CA ALA A 5 16.30 -11.43 -6.11
C ALA A 5 14.97 -10.82 -6.60
N ALA A 6 14.06 -10.52 -5.68
CA ALA A 6 12.79 -9.94 -6.05
C ALA A 6 13.02 -8.62 -6.79
N ARG A 7 12.50 -8.51 -8.00
CA ARG A 7 12.66 -7.33 -8.86
C ARG A 7 11.60 -6.27 -8.54
N HIS A 8 10.38 -6.70 -8.27
CA HIS A 8 9.28 -5.83 -7.94
C HIS A 8 8.74 -6.19 -6.55
N ILE A 9 8.73 -5.21 -5.65
CA ILE A 9 8.26 -5.38 -4.27
C ILE A 9 7.08 -4.46 -4.06
N PHE A 10 5.90 -5.04 -3.80
CA PHE A 10 4.66 -4.30 -3.57
C PHE A 10 4.30 -4.31 -2.09
N LEU A 11 4.20 -3.13 -1.48
CA LEU A 11 3.74 -2.98 -0.11
C LEU A 11 2.24 -2.74 -0.10
N LEU A 12 1.50 -3.63 0.57
CA LEU A 12 0.05 -3.64 0.68
C LEU A 12 -0.39 -3.32 2.10
N GLY A 13 -1.63 -2.90 2.25
CA GLY A 13 -2.27 -2.70 3.55
C GLY A 13 -3.05 -1.40 3.65
N MET A 14 -3.73 -1.22 4.77
CA MET A 14 -4.60 -0.07 5.03
C MET A 14 -3.82 1.24 5.04
N MET A 15 -4.50 2.36 4.78
CA MET A 15 -3.92 3.70 4.99
C MET A 15 -3.38 3.84 6.41
N GLY A 16 -2.27 4.56 6.60
CA GLY A 16 -1.61 4.73 7.91
C GLY A 16 -0.78 3.52 8.39
N CYS A 17 -0.74 2.40 7.66
CA CYS A 17 0.07 1.24 8.07
C CYS A 17 1.59 1.41 7.84
N GLY A 18 2.00 2.45 7.10
CA GLY A 18 3.41 2.80 6.94
C GLY A 18 4.05 2.37 5.63
N LYS A 19 3.25 2.03 4.59
CA LYS A 19 3.78 1.60 3.28
C LYS A 19 4.80 2.55 2.67
N THR A 20 4.47 3.82 2.56
CA THR A 20 5.36 4.84 1.97
C THR A 20 6.67 4.97 2.75
N ALA A 21 6.60 5.04 4.09
CA ALA A 21 7.80 5.17 4.93
C ALA A 21 8.66 3.89 4.91
N THR A 22 8.03 2.71 4.98
CA THR A 22 8.73 1.43 4.85
C THR A 22 9.29 1.25 3.45
N GLY A 23 8.53 1.64 2.42
CA GLY A 23 8.96 1.59 1.03
C GLY A 23 10.19 2.44 0.79
N LYS A 24 10.22 3.66 1.35
CA LYS A 24 11.40 4.52 1.26
C LYS A 24 12.62 3.88 1.93
N ALA A 25 12.48 3.41 3.17
CA ALA A 25 13.58 2.77 3.88
C ALA A 25 14.09 1.51 3.16
N LEU A 26 13.18 0.71 2.57
CA LEU A 26 13.53 -0.49 1.82
C LEU A 26 14.21 -0.15 0.48
N SER A 27 13.71 0.86 -0.23
CA SER A 27 14.30 1.38 -1.47
C SER A 27 15.73 1.87 -1.22
N ASP A 28 15.94 2.67 -0.17
CA ASP A 28 17.26 3.17 0.22
C ASP A 28 18.21 2.00 0.58
N LEU A 29 17.73 0.98 1.28
CA LEU A 29 18.51 -0.19 1.70
C LEU A 29 18.95 -1.07 0.51
N LEU A 30 18.06 -1.27 -0.46
CA LEU A 30 18.29 -2.17 -1.60
C LEU A 30 18.90 -1.46 -2.81
N GLY A 31 18.91 -0.13 -2.85
CA GLY A 31 19.24 0.64 -4.04
C GLY A 31 18.21 0.52 -5.16
N TYR A 32 16.94 0.23 -4.83
CA TYR A 32 15.83 0.10 -5.77
C TYR A 32 15.14 1.45 -6.01
N ALA A 33 14.49 1.60 -7.16
CA ALA A 33 13.59 2.73 -7.36
C ALA A 33 12.41 2.66 -6.37
N LEU A 34 11.78 3.80 -6.08
CA LEU A 34 10.58 3.90 -5.25
C LEU A 34 9.43 4.49 -6.05
N ALA A 35 8.26 3.91 -5.93
CA ALA A 35 7.00 4.48 -6.39
C ALA A 35 5.95 4.44 -5.27
N ASP A 36 5.28 5.58 -5.04
CA ASP A 36 4.02 5.63 -4.31
C ASP A 36 2.91 5.86 -5.33
N THR A 37 1.98 4.91 -5.45
CA THR A 37 0.98 4.95 -6.53
C THR A 37 0.04 6.13 -6.40
N ASP A 38 -0.34 6.50 -5.17
CA ASP A 38 -1.23 7.63 -4.93
C ASP A 38 -0.56 8.94 -5.36
N ALA A 39 0.71 9.14 -4.96
CA ALA A 39 1.49 10.32 -5.34
C ALA A 39 1.75 10.41 -6.85
N LEU A 40 2.05 9.28 -7.50
CA LEU A 40 2.24 9.25 -8.95
C LEU A 40 0.96 9.61 -9.71
N ILE A 41 -0.19 9.07 -9.29
CA ILE A 41 -1.48 9.38 -9.91
C ILE A 41 -1.78 10.87 -9.80
N GLU A 42 -1.64 11.48 -8.62
CA GLU A 42 -1.87 12.92 -8.43
C GLU A 42 -0.92 13.77 -9.27
N GLN A 43 0.37 13.40 -9.31
CA GLN A 43 1.38 14.11 -10.08
C GLN A 43 1.08 14.11 -11.58
N TYR A 44 0.71 12.95 -12.14
CA TYR A 44 0.44 12.84 -13.57
C TYR A 44 -0.90 13.39 -13.97
N ALA A 45 -1.93 13.20 -13.15
CA ALA A 45 -3.25 13.76 -13.40
C ALA A 45 -3.29 15.28 -13.17
N GLN A 46 -2.32 15.86 -12.47
CA GLN A 46 -2.34 17.26 -11.98
C GLN A 46 -3.63 17.56 -11.20
N GLN A 47 -4.13 16.57 -10.49
CA GLN A 47 -5.37 16.59 -9.71
C GLN A 47 -5.19 15.74 -8.46
N THR A 48 -5.85 16.12 -7.39
CA THR A 48 -5.90 15.28 -6.19
C THR A 48 -6.76 14.03 -6.41
N ILE A 49 -6.52 12.98 -5.65
CA ILE A 49 -7.36 11.77 -5.66
C ILE A 49 -8.83 12.12 -5.40
N ALA A 50 -9.09 13.07 -4.50
CA ALA A 50 -10.44 13.55 -4.23
C ALA A 50 -11.12 14.17 -5.47
N GLN A 51 -10.37 14.94 -6.27
CA GLN A 51 -10.87 15.51 -7.52
C GLN A 51 -11.14 14.43 -8.58
N LEU A 52 -10.26 13.41 -8.68
CA LEU A 52 -10.47 12.28 -9.57
C LEU A 52 -11.72 11.47 -9.21
N PHE A 53 -11.96 11.26 -7.91
CA PHE A 53 -13.20 10.63 -7.44
C PHE A 53 -14.44 11.49 -7.75
N ALA A 54 -14.36 12.80 -7.57
CA ALA A 54 -15.46 13.70 -7.90
C ALA A 54 -15.77 13.75 -9.41
N GLN A 55 -14.74 13.63 -10.25
CA GLN A 55 -14.84 13.69 -11.70
C GLN A 55 -15.47 12.42 -12.30
N GLY A 56 -15.04 11.24 -11.89
CA GLY A 56 -15.42 9.98 -12.54
C GLY A 56 -15.89 8.87 -11.59
N GLY A 57 -15.98 9.16 -10.29
CA GLY A 57 -16.34 8.17 -9.27
C GLY A 57 -15.23 7.14 -8.99
N GLU A 58 -15.55 6.21 -8.10
CA GLU A 58 -14.58 5.19 -7.69
C GLU A 58 -14.12 4.31 -8.85
N GLY A 59 -15.02 3.86 -9.69
CA GLY A 59 -14.68 3.00 -10.83
C GLY A 59 -13.65 3.62 -11.76
N TYR A 60 -13.76 4.90 -12.06
CA TYR A 60 -12.80 5.64 -12.87
C TYR A 60 -11.41 5.65 -12.21
N PHE A 61 -11.35 5.99 -10.93
CA PHE A 61 -10.09 6.00 -10.19
C PHE A 61 -9.43 4.61 -10.15
N ARG A 62 -10.22 3.53 -9.95
CA ARG A 62 -9.70 2.16 -9.94
C ARG A 62 -9.11 1.72 -11.27
N HIS A 63 -9.65 2.20 -12.40
CA HIS A 63 -9.03 1.95 -13.71
C HIS A 63 -7.67 2.63 -13.83
N ILE A 64 -7.53 3.85 -13.31
CA ILE A 64 -6.26 4.58 -13.27
C ILE A 64 -5.24 3.80 -12.42
N GLU A 65 -5.61 3.40 -11.19
CA GLU A 65 -4.75 2.59 -10.34
C GLU A 65 -4.27 1.31 -11.03
N ALA A 66 -5.18 0.57 -11.66
CA ALA A 66 -4.84 -0.67 -12.35
C ALA A 66 -3.92 -0.43 -13.57
N ALA A 67 -4.07 0.69 -14.28
CA ALA A 67 -3.18 1.06 -15.36
C ALA A 67 -1.77 1.38 -14.85
N TRP A 68 -1.66 2.14 -13.76
CA TRP A 68 -0.38 2.42 -13.11
C TRP A 68 0.29 1.16 -12.58
N LEU A 69 -0.46 0.24 -11.97
CA LEU A 69 0.06 -1.03 -11.50
C LEU A 69 0.72 -1.82 -12.65
N ARG A 70 0.03 -1.95 -13.79
CA ARG A 70 0.57 -2.64 -14.97
C ARG A 70 1.83 -1.96 -15.50
N TYR A 71 1.82 -0.63 -15.56
CA TYR A 71 3.00 0.13 -15.98
C TYR A 71 4.19 -0.12 -15.07
N LEU A 72 4.02 -0.02 -13.75
CA LEU A 72 5.09 -0.25 -12.78
C LEU A 72 5.64 -1.68 -12.85
N GLN A 73 4.79 -2.68 -13.10
CA GLN A 73 5.23 -4.06 -13.31
C GLN A 73 6.00 -4.29 -14.61
N SER A 74 5.81 -3.44 -15.62
CA SER A 74 6.52 -3.55 -16.90
C SER A 74 7.93 -2.92 -16.88
N LEU A 75 8.29 -2.23 -15.80
CA LEU A 75 9.59 -1.56 -15.72
C LEU A 75 10.75 -2.57 -15.73
N PRO A 76 11.82 -2.31 -16.48
CA PRO A 76 12.92 -3.26 -16.63
C PRO A 76 13.92 -3.24 -15.46
N TYR A 77 13.68 -2.48 -14.42
CA TYR A 77 14.57 -2.31 -13.27
C TYR A 77 13.87 -2.60 -11.94
N PRO A 78 14.64 -2.91 -10.88
CA PRO A 78 14.08 -3.20 -9.57
C PRO A 78 13.37 -1.98 -8.96
N ILE A 79 12.19 -2.22 -8.35
CA ILE A 79 11.37 -1.16 -7.78
C ILE A 79 10.60 -1.63 -6.54
N VAL A 80 10.50 -0.75 -5.55
CA VAL A 80 9.58 -0.86 -4.41
C VAL A 80 8.35 0.01 -4.70
N VAL A 81 7.18 -0.57 -4.59
CA VAL A 81 5.91 0.10 -4.86
C VAL A 81 5.05 0.14 -3.59
N ALA A 82 4.80 1.34 -3.07
CA ALA A 82 3.78 1.56 -2.04
C ALA A 82 2.42 1.73 -2.75
N THR A 83 1.51 0.78 -2.59
CA THR A 83 0.21 0.81 -3.26
C THR A 83 -0.82 1.64 -2.51
N GLY A 84 -1.82 2.18 -3.21
CA GLY A 84 -3.04 2.66 -2.58
C GLY A 84 -3.71 1.56 -1.75
N GLY A 85 -4.36 1.95 -0.64
CA GLY A 85 -4.96 0.96 0.27
C GLY A 85 -6.08 0.12 -0.35
N GLY A 86 -6.71 0.58 -1.43
CA GLY A 86 -7.74 -0.16 -2.16
C GLY A 86 -7.20 -0.94 -3.36
N THR A 87 -6.01 -0.62 -3.85
CA THR A 87 -5.47 -1.17 -5.10
C THR A 87 -5.56 -2.70 -5.22
N PRO A 88 -5.22 -3.51 -4.21
CA PRO A 88 -5.29 -4.96 -4.30
C PRO A 88 -6.72 -5.51 -4.40
N CYS A 89 -7.72 -4.71 -3.99
CA CYS A 89 -9.11 -5.18 -3.81
C CYS A 89 -9.97 -5.08 -5.07
N PHE A 90 -9.45 -4.49 -6.14
CA PHE A 90 -10.22 -4.25 -7.36
C PHE A 90 -9.63 -5.02 -8.54
N PHE A 91 -10.52 -5.43 -9.44
CA PHE A 91 -10.17 -6.25 -10.60
C PHE A 91 -9.41 -7.52 -10.15
N ASP A 92 -8.39 -7.91 -10.89
CA ASP A 92 -7.46 -8.98 -10.57
C ASP A 92 -6.08 -8.46 -10.10
N ASN A 93 -6.03 -7.23 -9.56
CA ASN A 93 -4.78 -6.56 -9.22
C ASN A 93 -3.87 -7.38 -8.31
N ILE A 94 -4.42 -8.02 -7.27
CA ILE A 94 -3.59 -8.86 -6.38
C ILE A 94 -3.02 -10.10 -7.11
N ALA A 95 -3.80 -10.71 -7.99
CA ALA A 95 -3.32 -11.81 -8.80
C ALA A 95 -2.26 -11.35 -9.80
N GLN A 96 -2.42 -10.16 -10.40
CA GLN A 96 -1.41 -9.57 -11.29
C GLN A 96 -0.12 -9.27 -10.55
N ILE A 97 -0.18 -8.68 -9.35
CA ILE A 97 1.00 -8.43 -8.50
C ILE A 97 1.79 -9.72 -8.24
N ASN A 98 1.09 -10.82 -7.96
CA ASN A 98 1.70 -12.09 -7.58
C ASN A 98 2.13 -12.98 -8.76
N ARG A 99 1.70 -12.66 -9.99
CA ARG A 99 1.96 -13.50 -11.16
C ARG A 99 3.44 -13.62 -11.55
N PRO A 100 4.26 -12.53 -11.59
CA PRO A 100 5.67 -12.66 -11.93
C PRO A 100 6.45 -13.38 -10.83
N VAL A 101 7.30 -14.32 -11.21
CA VAL A 101 8.11 -15.12 -10.28
C VAL A 101 9.10 -14.29 -9.46
N ASP A 102 9.50 -13.14 -9.99
CA ASP A 102 10.39 -12.16 -9.38
C ASP A 102 9.64 -10.99 -8.70
N SER A 103 8.33 -11.11 -8.52
CA SER A 103 7.50 -10.17 -7.77
C SER A 103 7.26 -10.68 -6.35
N ARG A 104 7.21 -9.75 -5.39
CA ARG A 104 6.82 -10.01 -4.00
C ARG A 104 5.80 -8.99 -3.57
N SER A 105 4.72 -9.46 -2.98
CA SER A 105 3.74 -8.62 -2.30
C SER A 105 3.84 -8.82 -0.79
N ILE A 106 3.86 -7.73 -0.04
CA ILE A 106 4.07 -7.72 1.41
C ILE A 106 2.95 -6.93 2.05
N TYR A 107 2.09 -7.63 2.79
CA TYR A 107 1.02 -7.01 3.56
C TYR A 107 1.54 -6.54 4.92
N LEU A 108 1.43 -5.24 5.19
CA LEU A 108 1.71 -4.65 6.51
C LEU A 108 0.41 -4.66 7.33
N ALA A 109 0.20 -5.71 8.12
CA ALA A 109 -0.99 -5.96 8.91
C ALA A 109 -0.92 -5.21 10.24
N VAL A 110 -1.29 -3.92 10.23
CA VAL A 110 -1.36 -3.09 11.44
C VAL A 110 -2.81 -3.10 11.95
N PRO A 111 -3.03 -3.38 13.26
CA PRO A 111 -4.36 -3.48 13.81
C PRO A 111 -5.11 -2.14 13.86
N PRO A 112 -6.48 -2.16 13.88
CA PRO A 112 -7.33 -0.97 13.76
C PRO A 112 -7.08 0.10 14.82
N ASP A 113 -6.86 -0.30 16.08
CA ASP A 113 -6.58 0.59 17.20
C ASP A 113 -5.32 1.44 16.96
N ARG A 114 -4.27 0.82 16.47
CA ARG A 114 -3.02 1.51 16.13
C ARG A 114 -3.14 2.40 14.90
N LEU A 115 -3.92 1.98 13.92
CA LEU A 115 -4.19 2.80 12.74
C LEU A 115 -5.03 4.02 13.11
N SER A 116 -6.05 3.86 13.95
CA SER A 116 -6.89 4.98 14.40
C SER A 116 -6.09 6.02 15.16
N GLN A 117 -5.19 5.60 16.05
CA GLN A 117 -4.27 6.49 16.77
C GLN A 117 -3.40 7.32 15.80
N ARG A 118 -2.82 6.68 14.78
CA ARG A 118 -1.97 7.37 13.79
C ARG A 118 -2.76 8.32 12.90
N LEU A 119 -3.95 7.92 12.48
CA LEU A 119 -4.77 8.66 11.53
C LEU A 119 -5.60 9.75 12.18
N TRP A 120 -5.78 9.73 13.51
CA TRP A 120 -6.63 10.70 14.20
C TRP A 120 -6.22 12.15 13.96
N SER A 121 -4.93 12.46 14.05
CA SER A 121 -4.39 13.81 13.78
C SER A 121 -4.45 14.21 12.30
N GLU A 122 -4.40 13.23 11.38
CA GLU A 122 -4.37 13.45 9.94
C GLU A 122 -5.77 13.42 9.30
N ARG A 123 -6.84 13.06 10.06
CA ARG A 123 -8.16 12.77 9.50
C ARG A 123 -8.76 13.92 8.70
N GLN A 124 -8.51 15.17 9.11
CA GLN A 124 -9.05 16.36 8.43
C GLN A 124 -8.49 16.54 7.00
N HIS A 125 -7.31 16.02 6.74
CA HIS A 125 -6.67 16.05 5.42
C HIS A 125 -7.02 14.85 4.55
N ARG A 126 -7.89 13.92 5.04
CA ARG A 126 -8.28 12.70 4.35
C ARG A 126 -9.78 12.68 4.09
N PRO A 127 -10.24 12.86 2.82
CA PRO A 127 -11.67 12.98 2.51
C PRO A 127 -12.54 11.87 3.11
N LEU A 128 -12.05 10.63 3.11
CA LEU A 128 -12.78 9.47 3.65
C LEU A 128 -12.92 9.45 5.18
N LEU A 129 -12.20 10.31 5.90
CA LEU A 129 -12.16 10.31 7.36
C LEU A 129 -12.74 11.58 7.98
N GLN A 130 -13.09 12.59 7.18
CA GLN A 130 -13.49 13.91 7.66
C GLN A 130 -14.76 13.88 8.54
N ASP A 131 -15.69 13.00 8.22
CA ASP A 131 -16.97 12.86 8.94
C ASP A 131 -16.87 11.97 10.19
N LEU A 132 -15.70 11.45 10.50
CA LEU A 132 -15.46 10.60 11.66
C LEU A 132 -15.01 11.46 12.85
N HIS A 133 -15.98 11.87 13.69
CA HIS A 133 -15.76 12.87 14.72
C HIS A 133 -15.25 12.33 16.06
N THR A 134 -15.15 11.01 16.23
CA THR A 134 -14.59 10.38 17.45
C THR A 134 -13.55 9.32 17.13
N PRO A 135 -12.54 9.11 18.01
CA PRO A 135 -11.57 8.04 17.84
C PRO A 135 -12.21 6.66 17.69
N ALA A 136 -13.28 6.38 18.45
CA ALA A 136 -14.01 5.12 18.39
C ALA A 136 -14.71 4.91 17.03
N ALA A 137 -15.33 5.97 16.47
CA ALA A 137 -15.92 5.91 15.14
C ALA A 137 -14.89 5.66 14.06
N LEU A 138 -13.71 6.30 14.17
CA LEU A 138 -12.59 6.08 13.25
C LEU A 138 -12.07 4.64 13.35
N GLU A 139 -11.88 4.12 14.55
CA GLU A 139 -11.42 2.75 14.75
C GLU A 139 -12.42 1.72 14.18
N ALA A 140 -13.72 1.89 14.47
CA ALA A 140 -14.78 1.03 13.94
C ALA A 140 -14.82 1.07 12.40
N TRP A 141 -14.68 2.25 11.79
CA TRP A 141 -14.61 2.41 10.34
C TRP A 141 -13.38 1.69 9.76
N ILE A 142 -12.20 1.84 10.39
CA ILE A 142 -10.98 1.17 9.96
C ILE A 142 -11.13 -0.35 10.06
N ALA A 143 -11.67 -0.85 11.18
CA ALA A 143 -11.91 -2.28 11.39
C ALA A 143 -12.83 -2.86 10.31
N HIS A 144 -13.92 -2.15 10.00
CA HIS A 144 -14.84 -2.54 8.93
C HIS A 144 -14.12 -2.57 7.56
N LYS A 145 -13.35 -1.53 7.23
CA LYS A 145 -12.59 -1.46 5.97
C LYS A 145 -11.49 -2.52 5.86
N ILE A 146 -10.86 -2.89 6.98
CA ILE A 146 -9.92 -4.00 6.99
C ILE A 146 -10.66 -5.31 6.71
N ALA A 147 -11.78 -5.59 7.38
CA ALA A 147 -12.55 -6.81 7.18
C ALA A 147 -13.01 -6.98 5.71
N GLU A 148 -13.40 -5.90 5.04
CA GLU A 148 -13.73 -5.91 3.59
C GLU A 148 -12.52 -6.24 2.70
N ARG A 149 -11.32 -5.80 3.08
CA ARG A 149 -10.11 -5.86 2.25
C ARG A 149 -9.19 -7.03 2.58
N GLU A 150 -9.31 -7.59 3.76
CA GLU A 150 -8.44 -8.65 4.27
C GLU A 150 -8.39 -9.88 3.37
N PRO A 151 -9.50 -10.34 2.74
CA PRO A 151 -9.44 -11.45 1.78
C PRO A 151 -8.48 -11.22 0.60
N TYR A 152 -8.26 -9.96 0.24
CA TYR A 152 -7.31 -9.57 -0.80
C TYR A 152 -5.90 -9.40 -0.24
N TYR A 153 -5.76 -8.71 0.90
CA TYR A 153 -4.46 -8.52 1.54
C TYR A 153 -3.79 -9.82 1.94
N CYS A 154 -4.57 -10.81 2.41
CA CYS A 154 -4.08 -12.13 2.79
C CYS A 154 -3.58 -12.98 1.61
N GLN A 155 -3.82 -12.57 0.37
CA GLN A 155 -3.22 -13.19 -0.81
C GLN A 155 -1.79 -12.70 -1.07
N ALA A 156 -1.26 -11.76 -0.27
CA ALA A 156 0.13 -11.34 -0.36
C ALA A 156 1.08 -12.52 -0.16
N THR A 157 2.22 -12.49 -0.86
CA THR A 157 3.25 -13.54 -0.73
C THR A 157 3.83 -13.60 0.68
N HIS A 158 3.80 -12.47 1.41
CA HIS A 158 4.23 -12.37 2.80
C HIS A 158 3.31 -11.44 3.60
N ILE A 159 3.09 -11.79 4.87
CA ILE A 159 2.33 -10.95 5.80
C ILE A 159 3.24 -10.61 6.97
N ILE A 160 3.35 -9.33 7.28
CA ILE A 160 4.11 -8.82 8.42
C ILE A 160 3.14 -8.18 9.41
N TYR A 161 3.28 -8.53 10.68
CA TYR A 161 2.59 -7.92 11.81
C TYR A 161 3.56 -6.98 12.54
N PRO A 162 3.64 -5.69 12.17
CA PRO A 162 4.58 -4.76 12.78
C PRO A 162 4.28 -4.58 14.28
N LEU A 163 5.30 -4.71 15.13
CA LEU A 163 5.14 -4.43 16.55
C LEU A 163 5.11 -2.90 16.81
N PRO A 164 4.58 -2.45 17.96
CA PRO A 164 4.47 -1.01 18.27
C PRO A 164 5.78 -0.23 18.18
N HIS A 165 6.88 -0.88 18.54
CA HIS A 165 8.22 -0.28 18.58
C HIS A 165 9.00 -0.42 17.24
N HIS A 166 8.47 -1.15 16.26
CA HIS A 166 9.16 -1.28 14.97
C HIS A 166 9.06 0.03 14.19
N SER A 167 10.21 0.59 13.87
CA SER A 167 10.32 1.69 12.92
C SER A 167 10.15 1.19 11.46
N PRO A 168 9.89 2.08 10.50
CA PRO A 168 9.93 1.72 9.08
C PRO A 168 11.25 1.08 8.64
N ALA A 169 12.37 1.52 9.22
CA ALA A 169 13.69 0.96 8.93
C ALA A 169 13.86 -0.47 9.48
N ASP A 170 13.27 -0.78 10.65
CA ASP A 170 13.29 -2.14 11.19
C ASP A 170 12.49 -3.10 10.33
N ILE A 171 11.31 -2.66 9.86
CA ILE A 171 10.48 -3.43 8.94
C ILE A 171 11.20 -3.63 7.61
N ALA A 172 11.83 -2.60 7.06
CA ALA A 172 12.59 -2.69 5.82
C ALA A 172 13.77 -3.68 5.93
N ARG A 173 14.53 -3.64 7.02
CA ARG A 173 15.58 -4.64 7.28
C ARG A 173 15.04 -6.05 7.38
N TYR A 174 13.95 -6.25 8.11
CA TYR A 174 13.31 -7.57 8.19
C TYR A 174 12.90 -8.09 6.80
N ILE A 175 12.31 -7.24 5.96
CA ILE A 175 11.95 -7.59 4.58
C ILE A 175 13.20 -8.01 3.80
N ALA A 176 14.24 -7.19 3.80
CA ALA A 176 15.45 -7.46 3.05
C ALA A 176 16.15 -8.76 3.48
N ASP A 177 16.23 -9.01 4.78
CA ASP A 177 17.00 -10.13 5.34
C ASP A 177 16.25 -11.46 5.31
N LYS A 178 14.91 -11.45 5.33
CA LYS A 178 14.10 -12.65 5.58
C LYS A 178 13.14 -13.02 4.46
N LEU A 179 12.78 -12.08 3.58
CA LEU A 179 11.73 -12.28 2.61
C LEU A 179 12.20 -12.12 1.15
N LEU A 180 13.39 -11.63 0.93
CA LEU A 180 14.01 -11.44 -0.39
C LEU A 180 15.21 -12.34 -0.58
#